data_f21a94c4f1eea2fd7683263479b07737
#
_entry.id   f21a94c4f1eea2fd7683263479b07737
#
_cell.length_a   1.000
_cell.length_b   1.000
_cell.length_c   1.000
_cell.angle_alpha   90.00
_cell.angle_beta   90.00
_cell.angle_gamma   90.00
#
_symmetry.space_group_name_H-M   'P 1'
#
loop_
_entity.id
_entity.type
_entity.pdbx_description
1 polymer ?
#
loop_
_entity_poly.entity_id
_entity_poly.type
_entity_poly.pdbx_seq_one_letter_code
_entity_poly.pdbx_strand_id
1 'polypeptide(L)'
;MDRKRGALLGVLMMISVLLLVSCSNGQIKDALNYQIEPFEFENQDSQKVSLDDLKGKVWVADFIFTSCETICPPMTAHMTELQKRLKEEKLDAHIISFSVDPEVDSPEKLKEFAKAYPLSFKNWDFLTGYSQSEIEKFAMKSFKTIVKKPEDEDQVIHQSLFFLVNQEGKVMKNYDGVQNTPYDDIIKDIKTLNRS
;
A
#
# COMPACT_ATOMS: atom_id res chain seq x y z
N MET A 1 11.55 61.06 9.20
CA MET A 1 10.45 60.13 9.40
C MET A 1 10.46 58.96 8.37
N ASP A 2 11.19 59.08 7.25
CA ASP A 2 11.15 58.13 6.14
C ASP A 2 12.08 56.88 6.24
N ARG A 3 13.19 56.97 6.96
CA ARG A 3 14.15 55.84 7.13
C ARG A 3 13.54 54.65 7.90
N LYS A 4 12.65 54.93 8.90
CA LYS A 4 12.00 53.87 9.68
C LYS A 4 10.85 53.19 8.89
N ARG A 5 10.17 53.90 8.00
CA ARG A 5 9.15 53.34 7.11
C ARG A 5 9.74 52.42 6.03
N GLY A 6 10.92 52.78 5.48
CA GLY A 6 11.61 51.93 4.52
C GLY A 6 12.12 50.62 5.12
N ALA A 7 12.64 50.68 6.37
CA ALA A 7 13.07 49.49 7.11
C ALA A 7 11.92 48.53 7.42
N LEU A 8 10.74 49.08 7.82
CA LEU A 8 9.55 48.29 8.13
C LEU A 8 8.96 47.60 6.87
N LEU A 9 8.94 48.29 5.73
CA LEU A 9 8.54 47.75 4.44
C LEU A 9 9.49 46.63 3.96
N GLY A 10 10.81 46.80 4.14
CA GLY A 10 11.82 45.78 3.82
C GLY A 10 11.67 44.49 4.65
N VAL A 11 11.40 44.64 5.95
CA VAL A 11 11.15 43.50 6.85
C VAL A 11 9.85 42.79 6.52
N LEU A 12 8.75 43.52 6.21
CA LEU A 12 7.49 42.93 5.79
C LEU A 12 7.63 42.15 4.46
N MET A 13 8.40 42.68 3.51
CA MET A 13 8.65 42.03 2.22
C MET A 13 9.51 40.79 2.37
N MET A 14 10.47 40.79 3.29
CA MET A 14 11.32 39.63 3.60
C MET A 14 10.54 38.51 4.30
N ILE A 15 9.60 38.85 5.20
CA ILE A 15 8.71 37.89 5.86
C ILE A 15 7.72 37.29 4.85
N SER A 16 7.22 38.08 3.91
CA SER A 16 6.31 37.59 2.84
C SER A 16 6.96 36.60 1.91
N VAL A 17 8.26 36.74 1.62
CA VAL A 17 9.02 35.80 0.76
C VAL A 17 9.28 34.47 1.50
N LEU A 18 9.45 34.49 2.82
CA LEU A 18 9.65 33.27 3.63
C LEU A 18 8.39 32.39 3.73
N LEU A 19 7.20 32.98 3.54
CA LEU A 19 5.94 32.22 3.58
C LEU A 19 5.61 31.49 2.25
N LEU A 20 6.33 31.77 1.17
CA LEU A 20 6.09 31.15 -0.14
C LEU A 20 6.93 29.89 -0.39
N VAL A 21 7.84 29.50 0.54
CA VAL A 21 8.71 28.32 0.39
C VAL A 21 8.09 27.05 0.96
N SER A 22 6.86 27.10 1.49
CA SER A 22 6.25 25.98 2.23
C SER A 22 5.14 25.26 1.49
N CYS A 23 5.28 24.90 0.22
CA CYS A 23 4.32 24.01 -0.43
C CYS A 23 4.95 23.19 -1.57
N SER A 24 6.05 22.48 -1.27
CA SER A 24 6.49 21.36 -2.10
C SER A 24 6.50 20.08 -1.25
N ASN A 25 5.40 19.83 -0.56
CA ASN A 25 5.29 18.71 0.36
C ASN A 25 4.58 17.54 -0.30
N GLY A 26 5.31 16.44 -0.44
CA GLY A 26 4.74 15.11 -0.33
C GLY A 26 3.82 14.65 -1.47
N GLN A 27 3.82 15.30 -2.64
CA GLN A 27 2.98 14.85 -3.74
C GLN A 27 3.68 13.80 -4.60
N ILE A 28 3.04 12.65 -4.74
CA ILE A 28 3.42 11.63 -5.70
C ILE A 28 3.10 12.18 -7.11
N LYS A 29 4.12 12.20 -8.00
CA LYS A 29 3.92 12.60 -9.38
C LYS A 29 2.97 11.61 -10.08
N ASP A 30 2.00 12.14 -10.82
CA ASP A 30 1.00 11.36 -11.55
C ASP A 30 0.20 10.40 -10.65
N ALA A 31 -0.17 10.85 -9.44
CA ALA A 31 -0.91 10.07 -8.48
C ALA A 31 -2.29 9.63 -8.98
N LEU A 32 -2.63 8.36 -8.80
CA LEU A 32 -3.90 7.75 -9.23
C LEU A 32 -5.10 8.27 -8.43
N ASN A 33 -4.93 8.48 -7.12
CA ASN A 33 -5.93 8.99 -6.18
C ASN A 33 -7.23 8.17 -6.15
N TYR A 34 -7.16 6.82 -6.29
CA TYR A 34 -8.33 5.96 -6.18
C TYR A 34 -8.70 5.77 -4.71
N GLN A 35 -9.93 6.12 -4.33
CA GLN A 35 -10.42 5.93 -2.98
C GLN A 35 -10.67 4.44 -2.72
N ILE A 36 -10.12 3.91 -1.62
CA ILE A 36 -10.41 2.57 -1.15
C ILE A 36 -11.76 2.54 -0.46
N GLU A 37 -12.60 1.58 -0.84
CA GLU A 37 -13.89 1.30 -0.19
C GLU A 37 -13.64 0.84 1.26
N PRO A 38 -14.51 1.18 2.22
CA PRO A 38 -14.42 0.65 3.57
C PRO A 38 -14.44 -0.88 3.58
N PHE A 39 -13.60 -1.46 4.42
CA PHE A 39 -13.56 -2.91 4.62
C PHE A 39 -13.26 -3.27 6.08
N GLU A 40 -13.65 -4.48 6.51
CA GLU A 40 -13.25 -5.14 7.73
C GLU A 40 -13.14 -6.65 7.43
N PHE A 41 -11.90 -7.17 7.43
CA PHE A 41 -11.57 -8.54 7.05
C PHE A 41 -10.80 -9.25 8.15
N GLU A 42 -10.58 -10.55 8.02
CA GLU A 42 -9.79 -11.35 8.97
C GLU A 42 -8.35 -11.50 8.50
N ASN A 43 -7.39 -11.34 9.40
CA ASN A 43 -6.00 -11.63 9.11
C ASN A 43 -5.62 -13.10 9.43
N GLN A 44 -4.38 -13.47 9.20
CA GLN A 44 -3.81 -14.81 9.45
C GLN A 44 -3.85 -15.25 10.93
N ASP A 45 -4.18 -14.38 11.85
CA ASP A 45 -4.37 -14.65 13.28
C ASP A 45 -5.85 -14.58 13.69
N SER A 46 -6.78 -14.60 12.70
CA SER A 46 -8.24 -14.45 12.89
C SER A 46 -8.63 -13.16 13.61
N GLN A 47 -7.80 -12.13 13.50
CA GLN A 47 -8.10 -10.80 14.02
C GLN A 47 -8.72 -9.93 12.94
N LYS A 48 -9.66 -9.07 13.31
CA LYS A 48 -10.24 -8.11 12.39
C LYS A 48 -9.25 -6.99 12.06
N VAL A 49 -9.13 -6.70 10.79
CA VAL A 49 -8.37 -5.57 10.25
C VAL A 49 -9.29 -4.77 9.34
N SER A 50 -9.40 -3.49 9.58
CA SER A 50 -10.26 -2.57 8.84
C SER A 50 -9.46 -1.47 8.15
N LEU A 51 -10.09 -0.77 7.20
CA LEU A 51 -9.50 0.44 6.61
C LEU A 51 -9.24 1.52 7.68
N ASP A 52 -10.07 1.57 8.74
CA ASP A 52 -9.92 2.54 9.82
C ASP A 52 -8.66 2.29 10.66
N ASP A 53 -8.22 1.04 10.81
CA ASP A 53 -6.97 0.66 11.50
C ASP A 53 -5.72 1.09 10.71
N LEU A 54 -5.88 1.33 9.41
CA LEU A 54 -4.82 1.78 8.50
C LEU A 54 -4.80 3.30 8.31
N LYS A 55 -5.77 4.04 8.85
CA LYS A 55 -5.77 5.50 8.79
C LYS A 55 -4.53 6.09 9.45
N GLY A 56 -3.95 7.08 8.81
CA GLY A 56 -2.71 7.71 9.25
C GLY A 56 -1.44 6.92 8.94
N LYS A 57 -1.56 5.75 8.32
CA LYS A 57 -0.41 4.92 7.90
C LYS A 57 -0.28 4.90 6.38
N VAL A 58 0.96 4.91 5.90
CA VAL A 58 1.27 4.53 4.51
C VAL A 58 1.32 3.01 4.45
N TRP A 59 0.76 2.42 3.42
CA TRP A 59 0.80 0.97 3.26
C TRP A 59 0.91 0.54 1.81
N VAL A 60 1.38 -0.70 1.61
CA VAL A 60 1.50 -1.33 0.30
C VAL A 60 0.60 -2.54 0.26
N ALA A 61 -0.22 -2.64 -0.79
CA ALA A 61 -1.10 -3.78 -0.99
C ALA A 61 -0.67 -4.65 -2.17
N ASP A 62 -1.00 -5.94 -2.08
CA ASP A 62 -1.02 -6.87 -3.21
C ASP A 62 -2.19 -7.85 -3.10
N PHE A 63 -2.37 -8.63 -4.17
CA PHE A 63 -3.38 -9.67 -4.27
C PHE A 63 -2.67 -11.01 -4.52
N ILE A 64 -2.94 -12.01 -3.67
CA ILE A 64 -2.30 -13.33 -3.71
C ILE A 64 -3.33 -14.44 -3.48
N PHE A 65 -2.95 -15.69 -3.72
CA PHE A 65 -3.63 -16.87 -3.20
C PHE A 65 -2.64 -18.01 -2.95
N THR A 66 -2.93 -18.86 -1.96
CA THR A 66 -1.95 -19.83 -1.45
C THR A 66 -1.67 -20.99 -2.42
N SER A 67 -2.62 -21.33 -3.29
CA SER A 67 -2.49 -22.39 -4.31
C SER A 67 -1.91 -21.90 -5.65
N CYS A 68 -1.43 -20.67 -5.73
CA CYS A 68 -0.72 -20.16 -6.91
C CYS A 68 0.71 -20.70 -6.98
N GLU A 69 1.04 -21.42 -8.05
CA GLU A 69 2.36 -22.02 -8.23
C GLU A 69 3.32 -21.19 -9.08
N THR A 70 2.83 -20.09 -9.70
CA THR A 70 3.60 -19.38 -10.73
C THR A 70 3.97 -17.94 -10.33
N ILE A 71 3.00 -17.07 -10.09
CA ILE A 71 3.21 -15.63 -9.94
C ILE A 71 3.29 -15.21 -8.46
N CYS A 72 2.46 -15.80 -7.57
CA CYS A 72 2.44 -15.39 -6.17
C CYS A 72 3.76 -15.68 -5.41
N PRO A 73 4.49 -16.81 -5.64
CA PRO A 73 5.76 -17.01 -4.96
C PRO A 73 6.80 -15.92 -5.24
N PRO A 74 7.11 -15.53 -6.49
CA PRO A 74 8.02 -14.40 -6.74
C PRO A 74 7.47 -13.07 -6.22
N MET A 75 6.16 -12.79 -6.32
CA MET A 75 5.55 -11.57 -5.75
C MET A 75 5.79 -11.49 -4.24
N THR A 76 5.48 -12.57 -3.50
CA THR A 76 5.67 -12.59 -2.05
C THR A 76 7.14 -12.47 -1.66
N ALA A 77 8.06 -13.07 -2.45
CA ALA A 77 9.50 -12.90 -2.24
C ALA A 77 9.93 -11.43 -2.45
N HIS A 78 9.42 -10.75 -3.49
CA HIS A 78 9.69 -9.34 -3.72
C HIS A 78 9.08 -8.44 -2.63
N MET A 79 7.87 -8.75 -2.13
CA MET A 79 7.27 -8.03 -1.02
C MET A 79 8.07 -8.24 0.28
N THR A 80 8.62 -9.43 0.50
CA THR A 80 9.54 -9.73 1.62
C THR A 80 10.82 -8.89 1.54
N GLU A 81 11.42 -8.75 0.35
CA GLU A 81 12.57 -7.86 0.15
C GLU A 81 12.18 -6.40 0.39
N LEU A 82 10.99 -5.96 -0.05
CA LEU A 82 10.49 -4.62 0.26
C LEU A 82 10.35 -4.42 1.77
N GLN A 83 9.74 -5.37 2.51
CA GLN A 83 9.63 -5.30 3.97
C GLN A 83 11.00 -5.15 4.64
N LYS A 84 12.00 -5.89 4.19
CA LYS A 84 13.38 -5.80 4.68
C LYS A 84 13.97 -4.40 4.45
N ARG A 85 13.80 -3.84 3.25
CA ARG A 85 14.28 -2.47 2.93
C ARG A 85 13.57 -1.40 3.74
N LEU A 86 12.25 -1.53 3.97
CA LEU A 86 11.51 -0.63 4.87
C LEU A 86 12.11 -0.61 6.27
N LYS A 87 12.47 -1.78 6.80
CA LYS A 87 13.13 -1.91 8.11
C LYS A 87 14.52 -1.28 8.13
N GLU A 88 15.36 -1.54 7.12
CA GLU A 88 16.72 -0.98 6.99
C GLU A 88 16.69 0.55 6.92
N GLU A 89 15.74 1.10 6.19
CA GLU A 89 15.52 2.54 6.02
C GLU A 89 14.73 3.18 7.17
N LYS A 90 14.28 2.39 8.16
CA LYS A 90 13.46 2.82 9.32
C LYS A 90 12.18 3.55 8.90
N LEU A 91 11.56 3.09 7.83
CA LEU A 91 10.30 3.64 7.31
C LEU A 91 9.12 2.93 7.96
N ASP A 92 8.16 3.73 8.41
CA ASP A 92 6.89 3.22 8.90
C ASP A 92 5.94 3.05 7.70
N ALA A 93 5.75 1.79 7.31
CA ALA A 93 4.79 1.40 6.30
C ALA A 93 4.25 0.01 6.62
N HIS A 94 2.95 -0.18 6.42
CA HIS A 94 2.28 -1.46 6.60
C HIS A 94 2.19 -2.20 5.25
N ILE A 95 2.03 -3.53 5.29
CA ILE A 95 1.82 -4.35 4.10
C ILE A 95 0.51 -5.12 4.29
N ILE A 96 -0.30 -5.17 3.25
CA ILE A 96 -1.57 -5.89 3.24
C ILE A 96 -1.61 -6.78 1.99
N SER A 97 -1.65 -8.09 2.19
CA SER A 97 -1.89 -9.06 1.12
C SER A 97 -3.32 -9.56 1.19
N PHE A 98 -4.13 -9.25 0.17
CA PHE A 98 -5.50 -9.73 0.07
C PHE A 98 -5.53 -11.09 -0.62
N SER A 99 -6.12 -12.12 0.02
CA SER A 99 -6.39 -13.37 -0.68
C SER A 99 -7.43 -13.15 -1.78
N VAL A 100 -7.18 -13.69 -2.97
CA VAL A 100 -8.15 -13.70 -4.07
C VAL A 100 -8.89 -15.03 -4.21
N ASP A 101 -8.60 -15.98 -3.34
CA ASP A 101 -9.27 -17.28 -3.24
C ASP A 101 -9.74 -17.57 -1.80
N PRO A 102 -10.63 -16.74 -1.23
CA PRO A 102 -11.01 -16.80 0.17
C PRO A 102 -11.75 -18.08 0.57
N GLU A 103 -12.31 -18.82 -0.40
CA GLU A 103 -12.93 -20.11 -0.16
C GLU A 103 -11.91 -21.21 0.16
N VAL A 104 -10.69 -21.06 -0.32
CA VAL A 104 -9.55 -21.96 -0.08
C VAL A 104 -8.64 -21.43 1.02
N ASP A 105 -8.39 -20.13 1.05
CA ASP A 105 -7.41 -19.47 1.90
C ASP A 105 -8.00 -19.12 3.28
N SER A 106 -7.99 -20.09 4.21
CA SER A 106 -8.29 -19.78 5.61
C SER A 106 -7.13 -18.99 6.27
N PRO A 107 -7.35 -18.35 7.44
CA PRO A 107 -6.28 -17.72 8.22
C PRO A 107 -5.08 -18.64 8.45
N GLU A 108 -5.31 -19.92 8.77
CA GLU A 108 -4.26 -20.91 9.01
C GLU A 108 -3.45 -21.21 7.75
N LYS A 109 -4.12 -21.31 6.58
CA LYS A 109 -3.44 -21.53 5.30
C LYS A 109 -2.58 -20.34 4.89
N LEU A 110 -3.09 -19.13 5.08
CA LEU A 110 -2.31 -17.90 4.85
C LEU A 110 -1.08 -17.85 5.77
N LYS A 111 -1.25 -18.20 7.03
CA LYS A 111 -0.15 -18.28 7.99
C LYS A 111 0.88 -19.34 7.61
N GLU A 112 0.44 -20.50 7.12
CA GLU A 112 1.32 -21.57 6.65
C GLU A 112 2.07 -21.15 5.38
N PHE A 113 1.39 -20.55 4.41
CA PHE A 113 2.00 -19.98 3.20
C PHE A 113 3.11 -18.98 3.55
N ALA A 114 2.84 -18.09 4.50
CA ALA A 114 3.79 -17.07 4.93
C ALA A 114 5.07 -17.65 5.54
N LYS A 115 5.04 -18.85 6.15
CA LYS A 115 6.23 -19.50 6.74
C LYS A 115 7.34 -19.84 5.73
N ALA A 116 7.00 -19.92 4.44
CA ALA A 116 7.99 -20.15 3.39
C ALA A 116 8.90 -18.94 3.15
N TYR A 117 8.60 -17.78 3.74
CA TYR A 117 9.30 -16.52 3.52
C TYR A 117 9.84 -15.95 4.84
N PRO A 118 11.02 -15.29 4.84
CA PRO A 118 11.60 -14.67 6.02
C PRO A 118 10.95 -13.30 6.31
N LEU A 119 9.61 -13.29 6.40
CA LEU A 119 8.81 -12.09 6.66
C LEU A 119 8.46 -11.92 8.15
N SER A 120 7.91 -10.76 8.49
CA SER A 120 7.45 -10.44 9.85
C SER A 120 6.00 -9.97 9.84
N PHE A 121 5.16 -10.59 10.65
CA PHE A 121 3.76 -10.18 10.85
C PHE A 121 3.58 -8.87 11.66
N LYS A 122 4.67 -8.21 12.10
CA LYS A 122 4.56 -6.95 12.86
C LYS A 122 3.95 -5.80 12.07
N ASN A 123 4.19 -5.80 10.76
CA ASN A 123 3.68 -4.78 9.84
C ASN A 123 3.20 -5.40 8.53
N TRP A 124 2.77 -6.65 8.55
CA TRP A 124 2.24 -7.35 7.39
C TRP A 124 1.08 -8.24 7.80
N ASP A 125 -0.11 -7.97 7.24
CA ASP A 125 -1.31 -8.77 7.39
C ASP A 125 -1.71 -9.42 6.07
N PHE A 126 -2.09 -10.68 6.12
CA PHE A 126 -2.69 -11.44 5.03
C PHE A 126 -4.18 -11.54 5.32
N LEU A 127 -5.03 -11.00 4.44
CA LEU A 127 -6.46 -10.84 4.69
C LEU A 127 -7.31 -11.84 3.91
N THR A 128 -8.34 -12.35 4.59
CA THR A 128 -9.36 -13.28 4.09
C THR A 128 -10.68 -13.05 4.84
N GLY A 129 -11.60 -14.03 4.84
CA GLY A 129 -12.86 -13.98 5.63
C GLY A 129 -13.98 -13.20 4.93
N TYR A 130 -13.91 -13.07 3.63
CA TYR A 130 -14.92 -12.51 2.73
C TYR A 130 -15.30 -13.52 1.66
N SER A 131 -16.37 -13.27 0.92
CA SER A 131 -16.77 -14.11 -0.22
C SER A 131 -15.94 -13.79 -1.49
N GLN A 132 -15.90 -14.74 -2.44
CA GLN A 132 -15.26 -14.52 -3.74
C GLN A 132 -15.82 -13.27 -4.45
N SER A 133 -17.13 -13.10 -4.43
CA SER A 133 -17.77 -11.94 -5.08
C SER A 133 -17.45 -10.61 -4.40
N GLU A 134 -17.15 -10.61 -3.09
CA GLU A 134 -16.76 -9.40 -2.36
C GLU A 134 -15.37 -8.97 -2.75
N ILE A 135 -14.38 -9.89 -2.80
CA ILE A 135 -13.01 -9.52 -3.16
C ILE A 135 -12.91 -9.08 -4.63
N GLU A 136 -13.65 -9.72 -5.56
CA GLU A 136 -13.70 -9.30 -6.96
C GLU A 136 -14.22 -7.86 -7.10
N LYS A 137 -15.31 -7.52 -6.37
CA LYS A 137 -15.87 -6.16 -6.35
C LYS A 137 -14.96 -5.17 -5.66
N PHE A 138 -14.37 -5.55 -4.52
CA PHE A 138 -13.46 -4.71 -3.74
C PHE A 138 -12.21 -4.34 -4.55
N ALA A 139 -11.55 -5.31 -5.19
CA ALA A 139 -10.40 -5.08 -6.06
C ALA A 139 -10.71 -4.10 -7.20
N MET A 140 -11.85 -4.30 -7.87
CA MET A 140 -12.28 -3.42 -8.97
C MET A 140 -12.62 -2.01 -8.49
N LYS A 141 -13.36 -1.87 -7.39
CA LYS A 141 -13.80 -0.56 -6.90
C LYS A 141 -12.67 0.23 -6.27
N SER A 142 -11.82 -0.41 -5.49
CA SER A 142 -10.77 0.24 -4.70
C SER A 142 -9.46 0.43 -5.46
N PHE A 143 -9.01 -0.60 -6.17
CA PHE A 143 -7.70 -0.61 -6.83
C PHE A 143 -7.77 -0.51 -8.36
N LYS A 144 -8.97 -0.56 -8.94
CA LYS A 144 -9.19 -0.61 -10.41
C LYS A 144 -8.45 -1.77 -11.06
N THR A 145 -8.32 -2.87 -10.35
CA THR A 145 -7.66 -4.10 -10.79
C THR A 145 -8.69 -5.24 -10.93
N ILE A 146 -8.43 -6.13 -11.86
CA ILE A 146 -9.30 -7.29 -12.11
C ILE A 146 -8.84 -8.42 -11.18
N VAL A 147 -9.81 -8.98 -10.45
CA VAL A 147 -9.74 -10.28 -9.78
C VAL A 147 -10.93 -11.08 -10.29
N LYS A 148 -10.68 -12.29 -10.79
CA LYS A 148 -11.75 -13.16 -11.29
C LYS A 148 -11.39 -14.62 -11.11
N LYS A 149 -12.23 -15.38 -10.39
CA LYS A 149 -12.16 -16.84 -10.32
C LYS A 149 -13.13 -17.42 -11.36
N PRO A 150 -12.65 -18.09 -12.41
CA PRO A 150 -13.52 -18.79 -13.35
C PRO A 150 -14.25 -19.95 -12.65
N GLU A 151 -15.46 -20.29 -13.10
CA GLU A 151 -16.32 -21.30 -12.42
C GLU A 151 -15.72 -22.70 -12.40
N ASP A 152 -14.94 -23.06 -13.43
CA ASP A 152 -14.41 -24.41 -13.61
C ASP A 152 -12.85 -24.47 -13.44
N GLU A 153 -12.24 -23.46 -12.80
CA GLU A 153 -10.79 -23.40 -12.65
C GLU A 153 -10.37 -23.17 -11.19
N ASP A 154 -9.27 -23.82 -10.79
CA ASP A 154 -8.64 -23.61 -9.48
C ASP A 154 -7.72 -22.37 -9.46
N GLN A 155 -7.45 -21.77 -10.63
CA GLN A 155 -6.60 -20.60 -10.76
C GLN A 155 -7.44 -19.31 -10.79
N VAL A 156 -6.98 -18.29 -10.07
CA VAL A 156 -7.62 -16.98 -10.03
C VAL A 156 -6.85 -16.00 -10.91
N ILE A 157 -7.56 -15.34 -11.81
CA ILE A 157 -6.99 -14.28 -12.65
C ILE A 157 -6.84 -13.02 -11.81
N HIS A 158 -5.62 -12.52 -11.65
CA HIS A 158 -5.33 -11.23 -11.02
C HIS A 158 -4.05 -10.61 -11.60
N GLN A 159 -3.85 -9.31 -11.36
CA GLN A 159 -2.65 -8.61 -11.80
C GLN A 159 -1.54 -8.73 -10.75
N SER A 160 -0.29 -8.80 -11.22
CA SER A 160 0.92 -8.90 -10.38
C SER A 160 1.46 -7.50 -9.99
N LEU A 161 0.64 -6.70 -9.33
CA LEU A 161 0.96 -5.32 -8.99
C LEU A 161 1.06 -5.12 -7.48
N PHE A 162 1.97 -4.24 -7.07
CA PHE A 162 2.01 -3.62 -5.74
C PHE A 162 1.34 -2.26 -5.80
N PHE A 163 0.46 -1.97 -4.86
CA PHE A 163 -0.30 -0.72 -4.79
C PHE A 163 0.13 0.08 -3.56
N LEU A 164 0.66 1.28 -3.78
CA LEU A 164 1.01 2.20 -2.70
C LEU A 164 -0.21 3.02 -2.29
N VAL A 165 -0.53 3.00 -1.01
CA VAL A 165 -1.68 3.69 -0.43
C VAL A 165 -1.22 4.71 0.60
N ASN A 166 -1.82 5.90 0.57
CA ASN A 166 -1.51 6.98 1.50
C ASN A 166 -2.31 6.88 2.82
N GLN A 167 -2.03 7.78 3.76
CA GLN A 167 -2.65 7.85 5.09
C GLN A 167 -4.16 8.09 5.06
N GLU A 168 -4.70 8.62 3.95
CA GLU A 168 -6.13 8.86 3.76
C GLU A 168 -6.87 7.65 3.16
N GLY A 169 -6.17 6.54 2.88
CA GLY A 169 -6.74 5.36 2.21
C GLY A 169 -6.98 5.59 0.71
N LYS A 170 -6.08 6.30 0.04
CA LYS A 170 -6.10 6.48 -1.42
C LYS A 170 -4.93 5.75 -2.05
N VAL A 171 -5.21 4.95 -3.09
CA VAL A 171 -4.16 4.36 -3.95
C VAL A 171 -3.47 5.47 -4.72
N MET A 172 -2.21 5.65 -4.46
CA MET A 172 -1.41 6.72 -5.06
C MET A 172 -0.68 6.25 -6.31
N LYS A 173 -0.21 5.00 -6.33
CA LYS A 173 0.58 4.46 -7.44
C LYS A 173 0.55 2.94 -7.44
N ASN A 174 0.87 2.32 -8.57
CA ASN A 174 1.13 0.89 -8.65
C ASN A 174 2.51 0.62 -9.26
N TYR A 175 3.05 -0.57 -9.00
CA TYR A 175 4.37 -1.01 -9.45
C TYR A 175 4.32 -2.48 -9.84
N ASP A 176 5.19 -2.89 -10.75
CA ASP A 176 5.34 -4.32 -11.08
C ASP A 176 5.85 -5.10 -9.85
N GLY A 177 5.13 -6.15 -9.49
CA GLY A 177 5.46 -7.00 -8.33
C GLY A 177 6.27 -8.26 -8.68
N VAL A 178 6.55 -8.53 -9.97
CA VAL A 178 7.22 -9.76 -10.44
C VAL A 178 8.47 -9.47 -11.27
N GLN A 179 8.35 -8.58 -12.28
CA GLN A 179 9.44 -8.28 -13.19
C GLN A 179 10.01 -6.90 -12.86
N ASN A 180 11.31 -6.83 -12.53
CA ASN A 180 11.99 -5.56 -12.29
C ASN A 180 11.30 -4.67 -11.24
N THR A 181 10.87 -5.27 -10.12
CA THR A 181 10.24 -4.54 -9.01
C THR A 181 11.08 -3.32 -8.64
N PRO A 182 10.55 -2.08 -8.78
CA PRO A 182 11.34 -0.86 -8.66
C PRO A 182 11.43 -0.42 -7.19
N TYR A 183 12.14 -1.17 -6.35
CA TYR A 183 12.24 -0.93 -4.90
C TYR A 183 12.63 0.49 -4.54
N ASP A 184 13.60 1.07 -5.25
CA ASP A 184 14.11 2.42 -4.94
C ASP A 184 13.02 3.47 -5.17
N ASP A 185 12.20 3.31 -6.22
CA ASP A 185 11.05 4.20 -6.47
C ASP A 185 9.97 4.00 -5.41
N ILE A 186 9.65 2.75 -5.02
CA ILE A 186 8.68 2.45 -3.97
C ILE A 186 9.13 3.08 -2.65
N ILE A 187 10.38 2.88 -2.24
CA ILE A 187 10.96 3.47 -1.02
C ILE A 187 10.94 4.99 -1.06
N LYS A 188 11.29 5.59 -2.20
CA LYS A 188 11.26 7.04 -2.39
C LYS A 188 9.84 7.60 -2.24
N ASP A 189 8.85 6.93 -2.84
CA ASP A 189 7.46 7.37 -2.80
C ASP A 189 6.87 7.19 -1.38
N ILE A 190 7.21 6.10 -0.66
CA ILE A 190 6.86 5.92 0.76
C ILE A 190 7.48 7.03 1.64
N LYS A 191 8.77 7.37 1.43
CA LYS A 191 9.42 8.50 2.13
C LYS A 191 8.70 9.81 1.88
N THR A 192 8.21 10.01 0.67
CA THR A 192 7.47 11.20 0.27
C THR A 192 6.14 11.30 1.02
N LEU A 193 5.37 10.21 1.07
CA LEU A 193 4.10 10.15 1.80
C LEU A 193 4.26 10.27 3.32
N ASN A 194 5.30 9.70 3.91
CA ASN A 194 5.55 9.79 5.36
C ASN A 194 5.95 11.20 5.84
N ARG A 195 6.22 12.14 4.93
CA ARG A 195 6.55 13.53 5.24
C ARG A 195 5.38 14.50 5.08
N SER A 196 4.26 14.03 4.53
CA SER A 196 3.09 14.86 4.20
C SER A 196 2.04 14.95 5.33
#